data_bf3ba8294d1a9e6d600a33b5c3005191
#
_entry.id   bf3ba8294d1a9e6d600a33b5c3005191
#
_cell.length_a   1.000
_cell.length_b   1.000
_cell.length_c   1.000
_cell.angle_alpha   90.00
_cell.angle_beta   90.00
_cell.angle_gamma   90.00
#
_symmetry.space_group_name_H-M   'P 1'
#
loop_
_entity.id
_entity.type
_entity.pdbx_description
1 polymer ?
#
loop_
_entity_poly.entity_id
_entity_poly.type
_entity_poly.pdbx_seq_one_letter_code
_entity_poly.pdbx_strand_id
1 'polypeptide(L)'
;IIGVFVVALVFSGVINFRKGIYIGDRFFYKSSDSSYNYNTDNRIIVQKNDGSTDFIIIIGGEQQSANVQWAQENVTLAYDDGTVINGVWDGDQLCGEDGIPLKYSGIISVHTGGEEERYSVSKDIISDTLCRIDKSQTEFRGSILMVIAGSILYLAGALTFLFPNKSHFFMRGWAYKKQELSDEGILAEKIGAATIMVLGIVGVLGLFISIR
;
A
#
# COMPACT_ATOMS: atom_id res chain seq x y z
N ILE A 1 1.98 1.07 28.22
CA ILE A 1 3.00 1.07 27.15
C ILE A 1 2.86 -0.18 26.31
N ILE A 2 3.11 -1.40 26.82
CA ILE A 2 3.08 -2.65 26.06
C ILE A 2 1.71 -2.90 25.42
N GLY A 3 0.61 -2.70 26.14
CA GLY A 3 -0.73 -2.93 25.62
C GLY A 3 -1.09 -2.08 24.40
N VAL A 4 -0.71 -0.81 24.39
CA VAL A 4 -0.93 0.10 23.24
C VAL A 4 -0.16 -0.38 22.01
N PHE A 5 1.06 -0.83 22.20
CA PHE A 5 1.89 -1.36 21.10
C PHE A 5 1.34 -2.65 20.52
N VAL A 6 0.88 -3.58 21.37
CA VAL A 6 0.25 -4.83 20.92
C VAL A 6 -1.00 -4.53 20.10
N VAL A 7 -1.85 -3.61 20.57
CA VAL A 7 -3.03 -3.17 19.83
C VAL A 7 -2.64 -2.57 18.47
N ALA A 8 -1.62 -1.69 18.43
CA ALA A 8 -1.14 -1.10 17.18
C ALA A 8 -0.60 -2.16 16.21
N LEU A 9 0.12 -3.18 16.71
CA LEU A 9 0.61 -4.29 15.87
C LEU A 9 -0.54 -5.14 15.30
N VAL A 10 -1.57 -5.44 16.09
CA VAL A 10 -2.74 -6.19 15.61
C VAL A 10 -3.48 -5.40 14.52
N PHE A 11 -3.73 -4.12 14.73
CA PHE A 11 -4.33 -3.25 13.72
C PHE A 11 -3.46 -3.14 12.46
N SER A 12 -2.15 -2.98 12.63
CA SER A 12 -1.19 -2.98 11.53
C SER A 12 -1.26 -4.29 10.72
N GLY A 13 -1.34 -5.44 11.40
CA GLY A 13 -1.50 -6.73 10.76
C GLY A 13 -2.73 -6.79 9.86
N VAL A 14 -3.87 -6.30 10.36
CA VAL A 14 -5.13 -6.29 9.60
C VAL A 14 -5.09 -5.32 8.43
N ILE A 15 -4.42 -4.18 8.56
CA ILE A 15 -4.43 -3.12 7.53
C ILE A 15 -3.33 -3.34 6.49
N ASN A 16 -2.08 -3.57 6.94
CA ASN A 16 -0.90 -3.54 6.08
C ASN A 16 -0.64 -4.87 5.36
N PHE A 17 -1.08 -6.00 5.92
CA PHE A 17 -0.84 -7.32 5.33
C PHE A 17 -2.01 -7.84 4.48
N ARG A 18 -2.98 -6.99 4.15
CA ARG A 18 -3.99 -7.35 3.14
C ARG A 18 -3.34 -7.44 1.78
N LYS A 19 -3.60 -8.56 1.09
CA LYS A 19 -3.20 -8.75 -0.29
C LYS A 19 -4.21 -8.08 -1.23
N GLY A 20 -3.73 -7.51 -2.31
CA GLY A 20 -4.57 -6.85 -3.30
C GLY A 20 -3.74 -6.27 -4.42
N ILE A 21 -4.27 -5.26 -5.07
CA ILE A 21 -3.60 -4.55 -6.17
C ILE A 21 -3.93 -3.06 -6.11
N TYR A 22 -3.02 -2.23 -6.57
CA TYR A 22 -3.25 -0.80 -6.71
C TYR A 22 -3.79 -0.49 -8.10
N ILE A 23 -4.80 0.37 -8.15
CA ILE A 23 -5.26 1.06 -9.36
C ILE A 23 -5.12 2.55 -9.09
N GLY A 24 -4.09 3.16 -9.65
CA GLY A 24 -3.70 4.50 -9.26
C GLY A 24 -3.29 4.57 -7.79
N ASP A 25 -3.96 5.41 -7.02
CA ASP A 25 -3.75 5.59 -5.58
C ASP A 25 -4.63 4.69 -4.70
N ARG A 26 -5.59 3.96 -5.30
CA ARG A 26 -6.57 3.14 -4.58
C ARG A 26 -6.14 1.69 -4.50
N PHE A 27 -6.22 1.13 -3.29
CA PHE A 27 -5.87 -0.27 -3.04
C PHE A 27 -7.11 -1.16 -3.04
N PHE A 28 -7.24 -2.01 -4.05
CA PHE A 28 -8.28 -3.01 -4.18
C PHE A 28 -7.83 -4.29 -3.46
N TYR A 29 -8.41 -4.59 -2.30
CA TYR A 29 -8.07 -5.79 -1.57
C TYR A 29 -8.71 -7.04 -2.19
N LYS A 30 -7.95 -8.12 -2.26
CA LYS A 30 -8.43 -9.42 -2.73
C LYS A 30 -9.39 -9.99 -1.69
N SER A 31 -10.70 -10.02 -2.00
CA SER A 31 -11.72 -10.56 -1.11
C SER A 31 -11.98 -12.05 -1.36
N SER A 32 -11.74 -12.53 -2.58
CA SER A 32 -11.77 -13.93 -3.00
C SER A 32 -10.83 -14.14 -4.18
N ASP A 33 -10.73 -15.38 -4.68
CA ASP A 33 -9.93 -15.66 -5.88
C ASP A 33 -10.51 -15.02 -7.15
N SER A 34 -11.77 -14.64 -7.10
CA SER A 34 -12.51 -14.04 -8.21
C SER A 34 -12.94 -12.60 -7.96
N SER A 35 -12.47 -11.93 -6.89
CA SER A 35 -12.97 -10.60 -6.57
C SER A 35 -11.94 -9.73 -5.84
N TYR A 36 -11.82 -8.49 -6.32
CA TYR A 36 -11.02 -7.42 -5.71
C TYR A 36 -11.93 -6.23 -5.43
N ASN A 37 -11.92 -5.73 -4.21
CA ASN A 37 -12.83 -4.68 -3.75
C ASN A 37 -12.07 -3.51 -3.13
N TYR A 38 -12.49 -2.29 -3.42
CA TYR A 38 -12.11 -1.10 -2.68
C TYR A 38 -13.27 -0.62 -1.79
N ASN A 39 -14.47 -0.47 -2.40
CA ASN A 39 -15.74 -0.17 -1.74
C ASN A 39 -16.90 -0.76 -2.59
N THR A 40 -18.15 -0.38 -2.30
CA THR A 40 -19.34 -0.83 -3.05
C THR A 40 -19.32 -0.45 -4.52
N ASP A 41 -18.79 0.74 -4.84
CA ASP A 41 -18.83 1.34 -6.17
C ASP A 41 -17.52 1.13 -6.96
N ASN A 42 -16.56 0.46 -6.35
CA ASN A 42 -15.26 0.18 -6.97
C ASN A 42 -14.85 -1.26 -6.66
N ARG A 43 -14.98 -2.12 -7.67
CA ARG A 43 -14.65 -3.56 -7.56
C ARG A 43 -14.29 -4.15 -8.91
N ILE A 44 -13.52 -5.24 -8.89
CA ILE A 44 -13.19 -6.03 -10.05
C ILE A 44 -13.61 -7.46 -9.77
N ILE A 45 -14.36 -8.05 -10.70
CA ILE A 45 -14.78 -9.46 -10.67
C ILE A 45 -14.05 -10.18 -11.79
N VAL A 46 -13.49 -11.33 -11.48
CA VAL A 46 -12.65 -12.14 -12.38
C VAL A 46 -13.38 -13.43 -12.69
N GLN A 47 -13.52 -13.76 -13.97
CA GLN A 47 -14.10 -15.01 -14.45
C GLN A 47 -13.09 -15.69 -15.39
N LYS A 48 -12.46 -16.77 -14.92
CA LYS A 48 -11.48 -17.51 -15.71
C LYS A 48 -12.19 -18.53 -16.60
N ASN A 49 -11.90 -18.46 -17.89
CA ASN A 49 -12.37 -19.41 -18.92
C ASN A 49 -11.19 -20.17 -19.51
N ASP A 50 -11.46 -21.20 -20.31
CA ASP A 50 -10.42 -21.92 -21.04
C ASP A 50 -9.80 -21.00 -22.11
N GLY A 51 -8.57 -20.53 -21.85
CA GLY A 51 -7.79 -19.71 -22.77
C GLY A 51 -8.00 -18.21 -22.69
N SER A 52 -8.93 -17.71 -21.85
CA SER A 52 -9.13 -16.28 -21.64
C SER A 52 -9.63 -15.98 -20.23
N THR A 53 -9.53 -14.72 -19.82
CA THR A 53 -10.07 -14.25 -18.54
C THR A 53 -10.98 -13.06 -18.77
N ASP A 54 -12.23 -13.16 -18.33
CA ASP A 54 -13.18 -12.07 -18.38
C ASP A 54 -13.15 -11.27 -17.07
N PHE A 55 -13.19 -9.98 -17.20
CA PHE A 55 -13.23 -9.05 -16.09
C PHE A 55 -14.47 -8.17 -16.15
N ILE A 56 -15.16 -8.03 -15.04
CA ILE A 56 -16.18 -7.00 -14.84
C ILE A 56 -15.56 -5.96 -13.89
N ILE A 57 -15.43 -4.75 -14.38
CA ILE A 57 -14.74 -3.64 -13.72
C ILE A 57 -15.79 -2.60 -13.38
N ILE A 58 -15.90 -2.26 -12.11
CA ILE A 58 -16.77 -1.18 -11.63
C ILE A 58 -15.86 -0.15 -10.97
N ILE A 59 -15.80 1.04 -11.55
CA ILE A 59 -15.02 2.18 -11.03
C ILE A 59 -15.89 3.42 -11.08
N GLY A 60 -16.07 4.07 -9.92
CA GLY A 60 -16.93 5.24 -9.80
C GLY A 60 -18.41 4.96 -10.12
N GLY A 61 -18.86 3.72 -9.92
CA GLY A 61 -20.22 3.26 -10.25
C GLY A 61 -20.43 2.92 -11.74
N GLU A 62 -19.48 3.21 -12.61
CA GLU A 62 -19.52 2.83 -14.02
C GLU A 62 -19.00 1.40 -14.21
N GLN A 63 -19.77 0.59 -14.93
CA GLN A 63 -19.40 -0.80 -15.23
C GLN A 63 -18.81 -0.90 -16.62
N GLN A 64 -17.70 -1.60 -16.75
CA GLN A 64 -17.06 -1.96 -18.00
C GLN A 64 -16.71 -3.45 -17.94
N SER A 65 -16.63 -4.09 -19.11
CA SER A 65 -16.15 -5.47 -19.22
C SER A 65 -14.89 -5.51 -20.09
N ALA A 66 -13.97 -6.40 -19.76
CA ALA A 66 -12.76 -6.63 -20.54
C ALA A 66 -12.46 -8.12 -20.62
N ASN A 67 -12.05 -8.59 -21.78
CA ASN A 67 -11.55 -9.95 -22.01
C ASN A 67 -10.05 -9.91 -22.25
N VAL A 68 -9.31 -10.72 -21.50
CA VAL A 68 -7.84 -10.83 -21.59
C VAL A 68 -7.47 -12.15 -22.23
N GLN A 69 -6.70 -12.10 -23.31
CA GLN A 69 -6.19 -13.26 -24.05
C GLN A 69 -4.68 -13.21 -24.16
N TRP A 70 -4.04 -14.35 -23.95
CA TRP A 70 -2.60 -14.49 -23.99
C TRP A 70 -2.13 -15.31 -25.19
N ALA A 71 -1.11 -14.81 -25.87
CA ALA A 71 -0.36 -15.53 -26.87
C ALA A 71 1.14 -15.47 -26.50
N GLN A 72 1.57 -16.38 -25.62
CA GLN A 72 2.87 -16.37 -24.97
C GLN A 72 3.03 -15.14 -24.06
N GLU A 73 3.92 -14.19 -24.42
CA GLU A 73 4.14 -12.92 -23.71
C GLU A 73 3.23 -11.80 -24.25
N ASN A 74 2.68 -11.98 -25.45
CA ASN A 74 1.74 -11.01 -26.01
C ASN A 74 0.37 -11.15 -25.36
N VAL A 75 -0.25 -10.02 -25.08
CA VAL A 75 -1.58 -9.97 -24.50
C VAL A 75 -2.46 -9.03 -25.31
N THR A 76 -3.71 -9.45 -25.49
CA THR A 76 -4.76 -8.65 -26.10
C THR A 76 -5.87 -8.46 -25.06
N LEU A 77 -6.23 -7.22 -24.80
CA LEU A 77 -7.37 -6.85 -23.96
C LEU A 77 -8.43 -6.22 -24.86
N ALA A 78 -9.60 -6.85 -24.92
CA ALA A 78 -10.76 -6.35 -25.65
C ALA A 78 -11.83 -5.88 -24.66
N TYR A 79 -12.18 -4.60 -24.73
CA TYR A 79 -13.23 -3.99 -23.92
C TYR A 79 -14.58 -4.01 -24.63
N ASP A 80 -15.67 -3.96 -23.86
CA ASP A 80 -17.06 -3.97 -24.36
C ASP A 80 -17.42 -2.75 -25.22
N ASP A 81 -16.72 -1.63 -25.07
CA ASP A 81 -16.88 -0.44 -25.91
C ASP A 81 -16.13 -0.52 -27.26
N GLY A 82 -15.52 -1.67 -27.57
CA GLY A 82 -14.76 -1.89 -28.80
C GLY A 82 -13.30 -1.45 -28.72
N THR A 83 -12.82 -0.92 -27.61
CA THR A 83 -11.39 -0.61 -27.44
C THR A 83 -10.60 -1.90 -27.35
N VAL A 84 -9.50 -1.99 -28.10
CA VAL A 84 -8.56 -3.11 -28.03
C VAL A 84 -7.18 -2.57 -27.67
N ILE A 85 -6.57 -3.13 -26.64
CA ILE A 85 -5.21 -2.81 -26.22
C ILE A 85 -4.35 -4.05 -26.43
N ASN A 86 -3.30 -3.90 -27.22
CA ASN A 86 -2.29 -4.93 -27.42
C ASN A 86 -1.01 -4.52 -26.70
N GLY A 87 -0.32 -5.50 -26.13
CA GLY A 87 0.94 -5.24 -25.45
C GLY A 87 1.76 -6.50 -25.23
N VAL A 88 2.92 -6.31 -24.65
CA VAL A 88 3.85 -7.38 -24.30
C VAL A 88 4.05 -7.35 -22.77
N TRP A 89 3.94 -8.51 -22.17
CA TRP A 89 4.18 -8.67 -20.74
C TRP A 89 5.67 -8.92 -20.49
N ASP A 90 6.33 -8.03 -19.74
CA ASP A 90 7.77 -8.13 -19.44
C ASP A 90 8.06 -9.00 -18.18
N GLY A 91 7.03 -9.59 -17.58
CA GLY A 91 7.12 -10.39 -16.36
C GLY A 91 6.55 -9.67 -15.13
N ASP A 92 6.48 -8.33 -15.13
CA ASP A 92 5.98 -7.51 -14.01
C ASP A 92 4.92 -6.49 -14.44
N GLN A 93 4.94 -6.03 -15.68
CA GLN A 93 4.08 -4.97 -16.19
C GLN A 93 3.75 -5.15 -17.67
N LEU A 94 2.63 -4.55 -18.08
CA LEU A 94 2.22 -4.50 -19.48
C LEU A 94 2.91 -3.34 -20.18
N CYS A 95 3.66 -3.64 -21.25
CA CYS A 95 4.34 -2.65 -22.09
C CYS A 95 3.60 -2.50 -23.43
N GLY A 96 3.54 -1.27 -23.94
CA GLY A 96 3.09 -0.98 -25.28
C GLY A 96 4.06 -1.44 -26.35
N GLU A 97 3.73 -1.23 -27.63
CA GLU A 97 4.58 -1.56 -28.78
C GLU A 97 5.92 -0.78 -28.78
N ASP A 98 5.94 0.36 -28.11
CA ASP A 98 7.13 1.21 -27.91
C ASP A 98 8.04 0.74 -26.75
N GLY A 99 7.65 -0.33 -26.05
CA GLY A 99 8.33 -0.86 -24.87
C GLY A 99 8.13 -0.04 -23.59
N ILE A 100 7.26 0.98 -23.63
CA ILE A 100 6.97 1.80 -22.44
C ILE A 100 5.85 1.10 -21.66
N PRO A 101 6.00 0.95 -20.31
CA PRO A 101 4.95 0.40 -19.48
C PRO A 101 3.67 1.25 -19.53
N LEU A 102 2.53 0.63 -19.84
CA LEU A 102 1.25 1.33 -20.01
C LEU A 102 0.80 2.06 -18.74
N LYS A 103 1.18 1.59 -17.56
CA LYS A 103 0.89 2.28 -16.29
C LYS A 103 1.46 3.71 -16.21
N TYR A 104 2.49 4.04 -17.00
CA TYR A 104 3.09 5.37 -17.03
C TYR A 104 2.53 6.26 -18.15
N SER A 105 1.91 5.67 -19.17
CA SER A 105 1.24 6.42 -20.25
C SER A 105 -0.19 6.82 -19.89
N GLY A 106 -0.76 6.18 -18.88
CA GLY A 106 -2.13 6.40 -18.45
C GLY A 106 -2.33 7.66 -17.62
N ILE A 107 -3.54 8.22 -17.67
CA ILE A 107 -3.95 9.40 -16.91
C ILE A 107 -4.95 8.98 -15.83
N ILE A 108 -4.73 9.48 -14.60
CA ILE A 108 -5.71 9.45 -13.52
C ILE A 108 -6.27 10.86 -13.41
N SER A 109 -7.57 11.01 -13.55
CA SER A 109 -8.22 12.28 -13.32
C SER A 109 -9.23 12.19 -12.19
N VAL A 110 -9.17 13.18 -11.30
CA VAL A 110 -10.16 13.40 -10.25
C VAL A 110 -10.93 14.66 -10.64
N HIS A 111 -12.16 14.50 -11.05
CA HIS A 111 -13.01 15.64 -11.33
C HIS A 111 -13.64 16.14 -10.04
N THR A 112 -13.12 17.26 -9.53
CA THR A 112 -13.70 18.02 -8.42
C THR A 112 -14.64 19.09 -9.01
N GLY A 113 -15.87 18.74 -9.25
CA GLY A 113 -16.85 19.67 -9.80
C GLY A 113 -18.27 19.24 -9.45
N GLY A 114 -18.81 19.73 -8.35
CA GLY A 114 -20.13 19.38 -7.86
C GLY A 114 -20.09 18.39 -6.69
N GLU A 115 -21.24 17.90 -6.25
CA GLU A 115 -21.41 17.11 -5.03
C GLU A 115 -20.82 15.69 -5.08
N GLU A 116 -20.23 15.23 -6.21
CA GLU A 116 -19.60 13.90 -6.36
C GLU A 116 -18.23 14.01 -7.03
N GLU A 117 -17.18 13.55 -6.30
CA GLU A 117 -15.87 13.30 -6.88
C GLU A 117 -15.95 12.06 -7.80
N ARG A 118 -15.85 12.27 -9.11
CA ARG A 118 -15.76 11.16 -10.06
C ARG A 118 -14.30 10.78 -10.26
N TYR A 119 -13.98 9.57 -9.82
CA TYR A 119 -12.68 8.95 -10.04
C TYR A 119 -12.69 8.24 -11.39
N SER A 120 -11.85 8.68 -12.31
CA SER A 120 -11.66 8.01 -13.58
C SER A 120 -10.19 7.61 -13.78
N VAL A 121 -9.98 6.43 -14.31
CA VAL A 121 -8.66 5.86 -14.58
C VAL A 121 -8.61 5.48 -16.05
N SER A 122 -7.49 5.78 -16.70
CA SER A 122 -7.31 5.39 -18.11
C SER A 122 -7.30 3.87 -18.28
N LYS A 123 -7.73 3.41 -19.45
CA LYS A 123 -7.72 2.00 -19.79
C LYS A 123 -6.34 1.38 -19.78
N ASP A 124 -5.28 2.15 -20.04
CA ASP A 124 -3.90 1.68 -20.00
C ASP A 124 -3.50 1.20 -18.60
N ILE A 125 -3.82 2.01 -17.57
CA ILE A 125 -3.57 1.64 -16.17
C ILE A 125 -4.43 0.44 -15.75
N ILE A 126 -5.70 0.44 -16.16
CA ILE A 126 -6.60 -0.68 -15.90
C ILE A 126 -6.07 -1.94 -16.55
N SER A 127 -5.63 -1.90 -17.81
CA SER A 127 -5.11 -3.05 -18.55
C SER A 127 -3.87 -3.68 -17.91
N ASP A 128 -2.90 -2.86 -17.47
CA ASP A 128 -1.75 -3.35 -16.70
C ASP A 128 -2.22 -4.08 -15.44
N THR A 129 -3.18 -3.48 -14.72
CA THR A 129 -3.74 -4.06 -13.50
C THR A 129 -4.45 -5.40 -13.77
N LEU A 130 -5.25 -5.50 -14.84
CA LEU A 130 -5.95 -6.74 -15.20
C LEU A 130 -4.97 -7.86 -15.54
N CYS A 131 -3.89 -7.55 -16.27
CA CYS A 131 -2.83 -8.51 -16.57
C CYS A 131 -2.14 -9.01 -15.29
N ARG A 132 -1.85 -8.12 -14.34
CA ARG A 132 -1.29 -8.48 -13.03
C ARG A 132 -2.22 -9.38 -12.23
N ILE A 133 -3.52 -9.09 -12.22
CA ILE A 133 -4.55 -9.93 -11.58
C ILE A 133 -4.56 -11.31 -12.21
N ASP A 134 -4.56 -11.39 -13.53
CA ASP A 134 -4.62 -12.66 -14.26
C ASP A 134 -3.39 -13.53 -14.01
N LYS A 135 -2.21 -12.91 -13.94
CA LYS A 135 -0.95 -13.56 -13.52
C LYS A 135 -0.87 -13.83 -12.02
N SER A 136 -1.94 -13.54 -11.26
CA SER A 136 -2.00 -13.73 -9.80
C SER A 136 -0.96 -12.92 -9.03
N GLN A 137 -0.46 -11.85 -9.60
CA GLN A 137 0.44 -10.91 -8.93
C GLN A 137 -0.37 -10.03 -7.99
N THR A 138 -0.05 -10.10 -6.72
CA THR A 138 -0.68 -9.29 -5.68
C THR A 138 0.39 -8.63 -4.82
N GLU A 139 0.08 -7.45 -4.33
CA GLU A 139 0.93 -6.68 -3.43
C GLU A 139 0.31 -6.63 -2.04
N PHE A 140 1.12 -6.34 -1.03
CA PHE A 140 0.62 -5.98 0.29
C PHE A 140 0.26 -4.50 0.30
N ARG A 141 -0.82 -4.14 1.02
CA ARG A 141 -1.24 -2.75 1.16
C ARG A 141 -0.16 -1.86 1.78
N GLY A 142 0.54 -2.38 2.79
CA GLY A 142 1.54 -1.64 3.54
C GLY A 142 2.96 -2.17 3.34
N SER A 143 3.94 -1.44 3.87
CA SER A 143 5.34 -1.80 3.83
C SER A 143 5.76 -2.54 5.09
N ILE A 144 6.23 -3.79 4.96
CA ILE A 144 6.83 -4.56 6.06
C ILE A 144 8.01 -3.79 6.69
N LEU A 145 8.79 -3.09 5.86
CA LEU A 145 9.93 -2.32 6.34
C LEU A 145 9.49 -1.19 7.31
N MET A 146 8.37 -0.52 7.02
CA MET A 146 7.83 0.53 7.90
C MET A 146 7.34 -0.04 9.22
N VAL A 147 6.71 -1.23 9.22
CA VAL A 147 6.28 -1.91 10.44
C VAL A 147 7.50 -2.28 11.30
N ILE A 148 8.57 -2.79 10.69
CA ILE A 148 9.81 -3.12 11.39
C ILE A 148 10.46 -1.84 11.96
N ALA A 149 10.65 -0.82 11.13
CA ALA A 149 11.26 0.44 11.56
C ALA A 149 10.45 1.13 12.67
N GLY A 150 9.14 1.20 12.54
CA GLY A 150 8.24 1.72 13.57
C GLY A 150 8.32 0.93 14.88
N SER A 151 8.43 -0.40 14.79
CA SER A 151 8.58 -1.26 15.97
C SER A 151 9.92 -1.01 16.69
N ILE A 152 11.01 -0.85 15.95
CA ILE A 152 12.33 -0.53 16.53
C ILE A 152 12.28 0.83 17.22
N LEU A 153 11.71 1.86 16.57
CA LEU A 153 11.54 3.19 17.17
C LEU A 153 10.71 3.14 18.45
N TYR A 154 9.60 2.42 18.43
CA TYR A 154 8.76 2.26 19.61
C TYR A 154 9.51 1.60 20.76
N LEU A 155 10.21 0.51 20.52
CA LEU A 155 10.99 -0.19 21.54
C LEU A 155 12.12 0.67 22.11
N ALA A 156 12.83 1.42 21.26
CA ALA A 156 13.85 2.36 21.68
C ALA A 156 13.26 3.46 22.59
N GLY A 157 12.14 4.05 22.18
CA GLY A 157 11.42 5.04 23.01
C GLY A 157 10.94 4.44 24.34
N ALA A 158 10.39 3.23 24.33
CA ALA A 158 9.93 2.54 25.53
C ALA A 158 11.08 2.25 26.52
N LEU A 159 12.23 1.82 26.04
CA LEU A 159 13.43 1.61 26.86
C LEU A 159 13.95 2.92 27.45
N THR A 160 13.99 3.99 26.67
CA THR A 160 14.38 5.32 27.16
C THR A 160 13.39 5.84 28.19
N PHE A 161 12.09 5.65 27.99
CA PHE A 161 11.05 6.07 28.93
C PHE A 161 11.15 5.34 30.29
N LEU A 162 11.40 4.02 30.25
CA LEU A 162 11.50 3.19 31.46
C LEU A 162 12.83 3.35 32.20
N PHE A 163 13.91 3.61 31.47
CA PHE A 163 15.26 3.67 32.00
C PHE A 163 16.01 4.94 31.54
N PRO A 164 15.52 6.15 31.85
CA PRO A 164 16.05 7.41 31.31
C PRO A 164 17.53 7.61 31.60
N ASN A 165 17.95 7.34 32.84
CA ASN A 165 19.36 7.46 33.24
C ASN A 165 20.27 6.49 32.48
N LYS A 166 19.84 5.21 32.29
CA LYS A 166 20.64 4.23 31.57
C LYS A 166 20.71 4.53 30.08
N SER A 167 19.62 4.98 29.49
CA SER A 167 19.56 5.35 28.09
C SER A 167 20.43 6.59 27.81
N HIS A 168 20.34 7.61 28.65
CA HIS A 168 21.18 8.79 28.53
C HIS A 168 22.68 8.43 28.64
N PHE A 169 23.06 7.58 29.60
CA PHE A 169 24.41 7.09 29.76
C PHE A 169 24.89 6.29 28.55
N PHE A 170 24.06 5.43 27.98
CA PHE A 170 24.41 4.65 26.79
C PHE A 170 24.65 5.54 25.56
N MET A 171 23.84 6.58 25.37
CA MET A 171 23.95 7.47 24.22
C MET A 171 25.05 8.52 24.36
N ARG A 172 25.35 9.00 25.57
CA ARG A 172 26.28 10.12 25.83
C ARG A 172 27.36 9.82 26.86
N GLY A 173 27.31 8.65 27.50
CA GLY A 173 28.18 8.30 28.62
C GLY A 173 29.66 8.18 28.29
N TRP A 174 30.03 8.05 27.01
CA TRP A 174 31.43 8.13 26.58
C TRP A 174 32.04 9.54 26.79
N ALA A 175 31.18 10.58 26.87
CA ALA A 175 31.61 11.97 27.06
C ALA A 175 31.65 12.40 28.53
N TYR A 176 31.01 11.67 29.46
CA TYR A 176 30.84 12.11 30.86
C TYR A 176 31.05 10.96 31.86
N LYS A 177 32.03 11.12 32.74
CA LYS A 177 32.37 10.17 33.83
C LYS A 177 31.45 10.25 35.05
N LYS A 178 30.19 9.89 35.00
CA LYS A 178 29.13 10.01 36.03
C LYS A 178 28.37 11.34 36.01
N GLN A 179 27.24 11.34 35.36
CA GLN A 179 26.19 12.33 35.59
C GLN A 179 24.88 11.59 35.83
N GLU A 180 24.34 11.71 37.02
CA GLU A 180 22.92 11.45 37.25
C GLU A 180 22.14 12.62 36.65
N LEU A 181 21.11 12.32 35.87
CA LEU A 181 20.22 13.36 35.34
C LEU A 181 19.49 14.04 36.51
N SER A 182 19.37 15.37 36.45
CA SER A 182 18.45 16.09 37.33
C SER A 182 16.99 15.64 37.03
N ASP A 183 16.09 15.94 37.98
CA ASP A 183 14.66 15.60 37.79
C ASP A 183 14.08 16.23 36.52
N GLU A 184 14.51 17.45 36.17
CA GLU A 184 14.16 18.12 34.91
C GLU A 184 14.75 17.41 33.70
N GLY A 185 15.97 16.90 33.79
CA GLY A 185 16.61 16.11 32.75
C GLY A 185 15.89 14.76 32.51
N ILE A 186 15.46 14.09 33.58
CA ILE A 186 14.66 12.86 33.52
C ILE A 186 13.31 13.14 32.84
N LEU A 187 12.67 14.25 33.17
CA LEU A 187 11.41 14.66 32.56
C LEU A 187 11.58 14.94 31.06
N ALA A 188 12.62 15.65 30.66
CA ALA A 188 12.93 15.96 29.28
C ALA A 188 13.19 14.67 28.46
N GLU A 189 13.96 13.71 29.00
CA GLU A 189 14.19 12.40 28.35
C GLU A 189 12.90 11.59 28.20
N LYS A 190 12.02 11.60 29.20
CA LYS A 190 10.72 10.92 29.11
C LYS A 190 9.79 11.55 28.08
N ILE A 191 9.78 12.87 27.95
CA ILE A 191 8.99 13.56 26.90
C ILE A 191 9.52 13.20 25.52
N GLY A 192 10.84 13.26 25.32
CA GLY A 192 11.48 12.83 24.06
C GLY A 192 11.17 11.37 23.72
N ALA A 193 11.27 10.49 24.70
CA ALA A 193 10.96 9.07 24.54
C ALA A 193 9.49 8.83 24.18
N ALA A 194 8.55 9.55 24.80
CA ALA A 194 7.13 9.48 24.46
C ALA A 194 6.88 9.92 23.00
N THR A 195 7.55 10.97 22.55
CA THR A 195 7.48 11.43 21.15
C THR A 195 7.97 10.34 20.20
N ILE A 196 9.11 9.70 20.49
CA ILE A 196 9.64 8.60 19.68
C ILE A 196 8.68 7.41 19.66
N MET A 197 8.04 7.06 20.77
CA MET A 197 7.02 6.00 20.82
C MET A 197 5.81 6.33 19.93
N VAL A 198 5.33 7.57 19.96
CA VAL A 198 4.22 8.01 19.09
C VAL A 198 4.61 7.88 17.62
N LEU A 199 5.79 8.36 17.23
CA LEU A 199 6.31 8.20 15.86
C LEU A 199 6.45 6.73 15.48
N GLY A 200 6.89 5.88 16.40
CA GLY A 200 6.95 4.44 16.20
C GLY A 200 5.57 3.82 15.92
N ILE A 201 4.53 4.19 16.68
CA ILE A 201 3.15 3.74 16.43
C ILE A 201 2.65 4.21 15.06
N VAL A 202 2.88 5.48 14.71
CA VAL A 202 2.51 6.03 13.41
C VAL A 202 3.19 5.26 12.27
N GLY A 203 4.46 4.91 12.42
CA GLY A 203 5.20 4.06 11.47
C GLY A 203 4.63 2.65 11.38
N VAL A 204 4.33 2.01 12.52
CA VAL A 204 3.72 0.67 12.57
C VAL A 204 2.35 0.66 11.89
N LEU A 205 1.53 1.68 12.09
CA LEU A 205 0.22 1.79 11.45
C LEU A 205 0.29 2.14 9.95
N GLY A 206 1.47 2.46 9.44
CA GLY A 206 1.66 2.76 8.03
C GLY A 206 1.06 4.09 7.58
N LEU A 207 0.81 5.01 8.51
CA LEU A 207 0.18 6.31 8.20
C LEU A 207 1.05 7.23 7.33
N PHE A 208 2.34 6.90 7.16
CA PHE A 208 3.25 7.62 6.25
C PHE A 208 3.25 7.09 4.80
N ILE A 209 2.50 6.01 4.50
CA ILE A 209 2.59 5.33 3.20
C ILE A 209 1.64 5.95 2.16
N SER A 210 0.89 6.96 2.50
CA SER A 210 -0.01 7.66 1.57
C SER A 210 0.72 8.59 0.57
N ILE A 211 2.05 8.50 0.50
CA ILE A 211 2.88 9.28 -0.44
C ILE A 211 3.51 8.28 -1.42
N ARG A 212 2.73 7.87 -2.41
CA ARG A 212 3.22 7.23 -3.64
C ARG A 212 2.84 8.07 -4.84
#